data_2877c0b6dd0f3f093db87b2891f761bf
#
_entry.id   2877c0b6dd0f3f093db87b2891f761bf
#
_cell.length_a   1.000
_cell.length_b   1.000
_cell.length_c   1.000
_cell.angle_alpha   90.00
_cell.angle_beta   90.00
_cell.angle_gamma   90.00
#
_symmetry.space_group_name_H-M   'P 1'
#
loop_
_entity.id
_entity.type
_entity.pdbx_description
1 polymer ?
#
loop_
_entity_poly.entity_id
_entity_poly.type
_entity_poly.pdbx_seq_one_letter_code
_entity_poly.pdbx_strand_id
1 'polypeptide(L)'
;MFNKFWFDAKNINCFKNGFKVIKDLNLKIAYSENVILIGPNGSGKSSLIEVINRNIYPVIANESKLKIFGKELINLWELRKRISTVNNDIKNRINPNLQVFDLILSGLYGRYCFIQNKSERDSYKVEKIMKKMNISNLSKKYFSYLSDGEKKISLIARALIKKPDILILDEC
;
A
#
# COMPACT_ATOMS: atom_id res chain seq x y z
N MET A 1 5.30 -23.20 14.10
CA MET A 1 4.30 -22.28 14.71
C MET A 1 3.93 -21.21 13.69
N PHE A 2 2.70 -21.19 13.22
CA PHE A 2 2.21 -20.10 12.36
C PHE A 2 2.19 -18.80 13.16
N ASN A 3 2.86 -17.76 12.65
CA ASN A 3 2.92 -16.48 13.33
C ASN A 3 1.52 -15.83 13.27
N LYS A 4 0.85 -15.66 14.41
CA LYS A 4 -0.50 -15.10 14.51
C LYS A 4 -0.57 -13.66 14.00
N PHE A 5 0.54 -12.91 14.11
CA PHE A 5 0.61 -11.49 13.79
C PHE A 5 1.45 -11.25 12.54
N TRP A 6 0.94 -10.46 11.60
CA TRP A 6 1.72 -9.99 10.45
C TRP A 6 2.57 -8.77 10.79
N PHE A 7 2.14 -7.94 11.77
CA PHE A 7 2.87 -6.82 12.31
C PHE A 7 2.99 -6.99 13.83
N ASP A 8 4.20 -6.96 14.34
CA ASP A 8 4.51 -7.09 15.77
C ASP A 8 5.62 -6.09 16.13
N ALA A 9 5.23 -4.98 16.76
CA ALA A 9 6.09 -3.92 17.23
C ALA A 9 6.08 -3.87 18.76
N LYS A 10 7.25 -3.85 19.37
CA LYS A 10 7.45 -3.66 20.80
C LYS A 10 8.48 -2.56 21.03
N ASN A 11 8.12 -1.54 21.80
CA ASN A 11 8.97 -0.42 22.20
C ASN A 11 9.70 0.27 21.05
N ILE A 12 8.96 0.57 19.96
CA ILE A 12 9.52 1.15 18.74
C ILE A 12 9.54 2.66 18.79
N ASN A 13 10.71 3.23 18.53
CA ASN A 13 10.92 4.66 18.39
C ASN A 13 11.46 4.95 16.99
N CYS A 14 10.88 5.93 16.30
CA CYS A 14 11.30 6.31 14.95
C CYS A 14 11.51 7.81 14.85
N PHE A 15 12.50 8.21 14.05
CA PHE A 15 12.82 9.60 13.75
C PHE A 15 12.72 9.87 12.25
N LYS A 16 12.29 11.07 11.91
CA LYS A 16 12.24 11.60 10.55
C LYS A 16 12.74 13.04 10.57
N ASN A 17 13.77 13.35 9.79
CA ASN A 17 14.38 14.68 9.73
C ASN A 17 14.79 15.23 11.13
N GLY A 18 15.31 14.37 12.02
CA GLY A 18 15.70 14.75 13.37
C GLY A 18 14.55 14.80 14.39
N PHE A 19 13.30 14.71 13.98
CA PHE A 19 12.15 14.73 14.88
C PHE A 19 11.67 13.31 15.20
N LYS A 20 11.32 13.07 16.47
CA LYS A 20 10.74 11.81 16.91
C LYS A 20 9.28 11.74 16.45
N VAL A 21 8.99 10.90 15.46
CA VAL A 21 7.66 10.77 14.83
C VAL A 21 6.85 9.59 15.36
N ILE A 22 7.51 8.62 15.97
CA ILE A 22 6.87 7.50 16.70
C ILE A 22 7.61 7.35 18.04
N LYS A 23 6.83 7.26 19.12
CA LYS A 23 7.34 7.12 20.48
C LYS A 23 6.76 5.88 21.14
N ASP A 24 7.64 5.00 21.62
CA ASP A 24 7.37 3.82 22.43
C ASP A 24 6.18 2.98 21.92
N LEU A 25 6.12 2.79 20.58
CA LEU A 25 5.04 2.07 19.94
C LEU A 25 5.03 0.60 20.34
N ASN A 26 3.90 0.15 20.87
CA ASN A 26 3.58 -1.24 21.12
C ASN A 26 2.29 -1.57 20.36
N LEU A 27 2.41 -2.37 19.29
CA LEU A 27 1.26 -2.68 18.42
C LEU A 27 1.45 -4.07 17.81
N LYS A 28 0.39 -4.88 17.88
CA LYS A 28 0.31 -6.17 17.19
C LYS A 28 -0.94 -6.19 16.34
N ILE A 29 -0.80 -6.63 15.09
CA ILE A 29 -1.92 -6.76 14.15
C ILE A 29 -1.93 -8.19 13.62
N ALA A 30 -3.07 -8.87 13.80
CA ALA A 30 -3.26 -10.23 13.30
C ALA A 30 -3.59 -10.26 11.80
N TYR A 31 -3.37 -11.41 11.13
CA TYR A 31 -3.64 -11.56 9.69
C TYR A 31 -5.10 -11.34 9.28
N SER A 32 -6.04 -11.66 10.14
CA SER A 32 -7.49 -11.55 9.81
C SER A 32 -8.14 -10.32 10.43
N GLU A 33 -7.34 -9.36 10.86
CA GLU A 33 -7.81 -8.18 11.59
C GLU A 33 -7.95 -6.99 10.64
N ASN A 34 -9.12 -6.33 10.68
CA ASN A 34 -9.32 -5.03 10.07
C ASN A 34 -9.03 -3.93 11.11
N VAL A 35 -8.08 -3.06 10.82
CA VAL A 35 -7.62 -2.02 11.75
C VAL A 35 -7.92 -0.65 11.18
N ILE A 36 -8.49 0.23 12.01
CA ILE A 36 -8.72 1.64 11.69
C ILE A 36 -7.85 2.49 12.61
N LEU A 37 -7.03 3.37 12.02
CA LEU A 37 -6.22 4.34 12.75
C LEU A 37 -6.95 5.68 12.81
N ILE A 38 -7.33 6.10 14.00
CA ILE A 38 -8.02 7.37 14.24
C ILE A 38 -7.13 8.26 15.10
N GLY A 39 -7.09 9.55 14.78
CA GLY A 39 -6.33 10.53 15.54
C GLY A 39 -6.19 11.86 14.78
N PRO A 40 -5.80 12.93 15.46
CA PRO A 40 -5.59 14.24 14.83
C PRO A 40 -4.43 14.22 13.82
N ASN A 41 -4.34 15.28 13.01
CA ASN A 41 -3.19 15.47 12.13
C ASN A 41 -1.90 15.57 12.96
N GLY A 42 -0.81 14.98 12.48
CA GLY A 42 0.46 14.93 13.21
C GLY A 42 0.56 13.85 14.29
N SER A 43 -0.48 13.04 14.52
CA SER A 43 -0.44 11.96 15.54
C SER A 43 0.40 10.72 15.15
N GLY A 44 1.09 10.75 14.00
CA GLY A 44 1.97 9.65 13.58
C GLY A 44 1.32 8.57 12.72
N LYS A 45 0.06 8.73 12.28
CA LYS A 45 -0.63 7.73 11.43
C LYS A 45 0.15 7.40 10.16
N SER A 46 0.49 8.41 9.37
CA SER A 46 1.25 8.22 8.12
C SER A 46 2.68 7.75 8.42
N SER A 47 3.28 8.18 9.54
CA SER A 47 4.59 7.67 9.97
C SER A 47 4.56 6.17 10.31
N LEU A 48 3.47 5.68 10.90
CA LEU A 48 3.29 4.23 11.12
C LEU A 48 3.23 3.48 9.79
N ILE A 49 2.52 4.01 8.79
CA ILE A 49 2.47 3.42 7.44
C ILE A 49 3.86 3.43 6.79
N GLU A 50 4.65 4.49 6.97
CA GLU A 50 6.04 4.55 6.49
C GLU A 50 6.93 3.49 7.18
N VAL A 51 6.73 3.22 8.46
CA VAL A 51 7.44 2.13 9.17
C VAL A 51 7.03 0.76 8.66
N ILE A 52 5.73 0.53 8.43
CA ILE A 52 5.24 -0.72 7.85
C ILE A 52 5.84 -0.95 6.46
N ASN A 53 5.91 0.09 5.62
CA ASN A 53 6.49 0.04 4.27
C ASN A 53 8.03 0.05 4.26
N ARG A 54 8.68 0.11 5.43
CA ARG A 54 10.16 0.22 5.57
C ARG A 54 10.75 1.46 4.88
N ASN A 55 9.99 2.53 4.80
CA ASN A 55 10.49 3.86 4.39
C ASN A 55 11.16 4.60 5.56
N ILE A 56 10.75 4.29 6.80
CA ILE A 56 11.38 4.72 8.05
C ILE A 56 11.74 3.47 8.85
N TYR A 57 12.93 3.48 9.45
CA TYR A 57 13.43 2.40 10.30
C TYR A 57 13.39 2.82 11.77
N PRO A 58 13.07 1.89 12.68
CA PRO A 58 13.16 2.16 14.10
C PRO A 58 14.60 2.30 14.55
N VAL A 59 14.81 3.12 15.57
CA VAL A 59 16.06 3.13 16.31
C VAL A 59 16.13 1.85 17.14
N ILE A 60 17.23 1.13 17.03
CA ILE A 60 17.48 -0.07 17.80
C ILE A 60 17.81 0.37 19.24
N ALA A 61 16.98 -0.02 20.19
CA ALA A 61 17.20 0.15 21.62
C ALA A 61 17.05 -1.20 22.33
N ASN A 62 17.54 -1.29 23.56
CA ASN A 62 17.36 -2.47 24.38
C ASN A 62 15.85 -2.79 24.46
N GLU A 63 15.50 -4.06 24.22
CA GLU A 63 14.12 -4.58 24.19
C GLU A 63 13.23 -4.10 23.05
N SER A 64 13.70 -3.27 22.11
CA SER A 64 12.92 -2.91 20.94
C SER A 64 12.88 -4.08 19.94
N LYS A 65 11.70 -4.31 19.34
CA LYS A 65 11.50 -5.37 18.36
C LYS A 65 10.46 -4.98 17.33
N LEU A 66 10.81 -5.17 16.07
CA LEU A 66 9.85 -5.00 14.96
C LEU A 66 9.92 -6.20 14.02
N LYS A 67 8.82 -6.96 13.99
CA LYS A 67 8.63 -8.05 13.03
C LYS A 67 7.50 -7.74 12.06
N ILE A 68 7.77 -7.90 10.77
CA ILE A 68 6.77 -7.87 9.72
C ILE A 68 6.75 -9.25 9.06
N PHE A 69 5.58 -9.87 8.99
CA PHE A 69 5.40 -11.26 8.57
C PHE A 69 6.33 -12.24 9.31
N GLY A 70 6.55 -11.98 10.60
CA GLY A 70 7.39 -12.79 11.48
C GLY A 70 8.89 -12.57 11.35
N LYS A 71 9.35 -11.72 10.41
CA LYS A 71 10.76 -11.45 10.11
C LYS A 71 11.16 -10.08 10.66
N GLU A 72 12.31 -9.97 11.31
CA GLU A 72 12.92 -8.70 11.71
C GLU A 72 13.56 -8.01 10.50
N LEU A 73 14.26 -8.78 9.67
CA LEU A 73 14.78 -8.34 8.39
C LEU A 73 13.93 -8.94 7.28
N ILE A 74 13.33 -8.10 6.45
CA ILE A 74 12.54 -8.51 5.29
C ILE A 74 13.08 -7.82 4.05
N ASN A 75 13.16 -8.58 2.96
CA ASN A 75 13.51 -8.02 1.67
C ASN A 75 12.38 -7.09 1.18
N LEU A 76 12.74 -5.88 0.73
CA LEU A 76 11.77 -4.89 0.26
C LEU A 76 10.93 -5.37 -0.93
N TRP A 77 11.48 -6.21 -1.80
CA TRP A 77 10.73 -6.80 -2.91
C TRP A 77 9.67 -7.79 -2.41
N GLU A 78 10.00 -8.60 -1.40
CA GLU A 78 9.05 -9.50 -0.74
C GLU A 78 7.95 -8.69 -0.05
N LEU A 79 8.32 -7.65 0.69
CA LEU A 79 7.38 -6.77 1.37
C LEU A 79 6.39 -6.12 0.38
N ARG A 80 6.90 -5.54 -0.72
CA ARG A 80 6.10 -4.88 -1.76
C ARG A 80 5.20 -5.82 -2.58
N LYS A 81 5.45 -7.12 -2.55
CA LYS A 81 4.53 -8.12 -3.12
C LYS A 81 3.36 -8.39 -2.19
N ARG A 82 3.59 -8.36 -0.86
CA ARG A 82 2.63 -8.73 0.16
C ARG A 82 1.81 -7.56 0.70
N ILE A 83 2.35 -6.34 0.67
CA ILE A 83 1.65 -5.12 1.10
C ILE A 83 1.42 -4.21 -0.10
N SER A 84 0.20 -3.71 -0.24
CA SER A 84 -0.14 -2.62 -1.15
C SER A 84 -0.67 -1.45 -0.37
N THR A 85 -0.14 -0.26 -0.65
CA THR A 85 -0.57 1.00 -0.01
C THR A 85 -1.19 1.91 -1.06
N VAL A 86 -2.32 2.51 -0.73
CA VAL A 86 -2.96 3.59 -1.50
C VAL A 86 -2.94 4.83 -0.63
N ASN A 87 -2.27 5.88 -1.10
CA ASN A 87 -2.20 7.19 -0.46
C ASN A 87 -2.35 8.31 -1.50
N ASN A 88 -2.51 9.54 -1.05
CA ASN A 88 -2.68 10.68 -1.95
C ASN A 88 -1.44 10.98 -2.80
N ASP A 89 -0.23 10.68 -2.32
CA ASP A 89 1.02 10.92 -3.07
C ASP A 89 1.10 10.11 -4.36
N ILE A 90 0.40 8.98 -4.43
CA ILE A 90 0.37 8.13 -5.63
C ILE A 90 -0.24 8.89 -6.81
N LYS A 91 -1.24 9.74 -6.59
CA LYS A 91 -1.88 10.53 -7.65
C LYS A 91 -0.87 11.39 -8.41
N ASN A 92 0.10 11.95 -7.71
CA ASN A 92 1.13 12.84 -8.28
C ASN A 92 2.18 12.09 -9.11
N ARG A 93 2.26 10.76 -8.98
CA ARG A 93 3.21 9.91 -9.71
C ARG A 93 2.62 9.31 -10.98
N ILE A 94 1.29 9.38 -11.14
CA ILE A 94 0.59 8.79 -12.28
C ILE A 94 0.61 9.76 -13.44
N ASN A 95 0.95 9.25 -14.64
CA ASN A 95 0.76 10.02 -15.85
C ASN A 95 -0.75 10.32 -16.05
N PRO A 96 -1.17 11.59 -16.10
CA PRO A 96 -2.57 11.97 -16.21
C PRO A 96 -3.25 11.43 -17.49
N ASN A 97 -2.45 11.17 -18.53
CA ASN A 97 -2.92 10.63 -19.84
C ASN A 97 -2.93 9.09 -19.87
N LEU A 98 -2.75 8.43 -18.72
CA LEU A 98 -2.86 6.97 -18.65
C LEU A 98 -4.34 6.58 -18.57
N GLN A 99 -4.76 5.63 -19.40
CA GLN A 99 -6.10 5.05 -19.30
C GLN A 99 -6.21 4.18 -18.03
N VAL A 100 -7.42 4.09 -17.45
CA VAL A 100 -7.67 3.32 -16.23
C VAL A 100 -7.25 1.85 -16.38
N PHE A 101 -7.48 1.26 -17.54
CA PHE A 101 -7.02 -0.10 -17.83
C PHE A 101 -5.50 -0.23 -17.64
N ASP A 102 -4.73 0.65 -18.27
CA ASP A 102 -3.27 0.61 -18.21
C ASP A 102 -2.75 1.03 -16.82
N LEU A 103 -3.45 1.91 -16.13
CA LEU A 103 -3.18 2.23 -14.73
C LEU A 103 -3.26 0.98 -13.84
N ILE A 104 -4.34 0.22 -13.96
CA ILE A 104 -4.54 -1.01 -13.17
C ILE A 104 -3.50 -2.06 -13.58
N LEU A 105 -3.26 -2.23 -14.87
CA LEU A 105 -2.24 -3.13 -15.41
C LEU A 105 -0.85 -2.82 -14.84
N SER A 106 -0.48 -1.54 -14.77
CA SER A 106 0.81 -1.08 -14.24
C SER A 106 1.05 -1.54 -12.79
N GLY A 107 -0.03 -1.81 -12.07
CA GLY A 107 0.00 -2.38 -10.73
C GLY A 107 0.73 -3.71 -10.65
N LEU A 108 0.59 -4.60 -11.65
CA LEU A 108 1.29 -5.89 -11.71
C LEU A 108 2.81 -5.72 -11.73
N TYR A 109 3.30 -4.66 -12.36
CA TYR A 109 4.71 -4.40 -12.58
C TYR A 109 5.32 -3.42 -11.56
N GLY A 110 4.50 -2.83 -10.67
CA GLY A 110 4.96 -1.85 -9.69
C GLY A 110 5.41 -0.52 -10.30
N ARG A 111 4.93 -0.19 -11.50
CA ARG A 111 5.26 1.02 -12.25
C ARG A 111 4.05 1.96 -12.30
N TYR A 112 4.26 3.22 -12.72
CA TYR A 112 3.19 4.22 -12.89
C TYR A 112 3.14 4.75 -14.33
N CYS A 113 3.55 3.92 -15.30
CA CYS A 113 3.63 4.26 -16.71
C CYS A 113 2.91 3.21 -17.57
N PHE A 114 2.77 3.53 -18.83
CA PHE A 114 2.25 2.62 -19.85
C PHE A 114 3.15 1.36 -19.96
N ILE A 115 2.52 0.19 -20.11
CA ILE A 115 3.18 -1.10 -20.31
C ILE A 115 3.01 -1.50 -21.77
N GLN A 116 4.11 -1.49 -22.52
CA GLN A 116 4.12 -1.77 -23.97
C GLN A 116 3.73 -3.22 -24.30
N ASN A 117 4.35 -4.18 -23.60
CA ASN A 117 4.15 -5.61 -23.86
C ASN A 117 3.23 -6.21 -22.80
N LYS A 118 1.92 -6.08 -23.00
CA LYS A 118 0.90 -6.69 -22.13
C LYS A 118 0.54 -8.09 -22.63
N SER A 119 0.60 -9.08 -21.73
CA SER A 119 0.13 -10.43 -22.05
C SER A 119 -1.40 -10.50 -21.98
N GLU A 120 -1.99 -11.42 -22.74
CA GLU A 120 -3.43 -11.72 -22.64
C GLU A 120 -3.85 -12.09 -21.22
N ARG A 121 -2.98 -12.87 -20.53
CA ARG A 121 -3.20 -13.26 -19.13
C ARG A 121 -3.29 -12.06 -18.19
N ASP A 122 -2.48 -11.03 -18.41
CA ASP A 122 -2.49 -9.84 -17.56
C ASP A 122 -3.67 -8.93 -17.88
N SER A 123 -4.03 -8.84 -19.17
CA SER A 123 -5.26 -8.16 -19.62
C SER A 123 -6.49 -8.79 -18.97
N TYR A 124 -6.60 -10.10 -18.98
CA TYR A 124 -7.69 -10.82 -18.31
C TYR A 124 -7.77 -10.55 -16.80
N LYS A 125 -6.60 -10.44 -16.10
CA LYS A 125 -6.59 -10.06 -14.68
C LYS A 125 -7.17 -8.67 -14.45
N VAL A 126 -6.83 -7.71 -15.32
CA VAL A 126 -7.36 -6.34 -15.26
C VAL A 126 -8.88 -6.34 -15.47
N GLU A 127 -9.38 -7.00 -16.50
CA GLU A 127 -10.82 -7.09 -16.76
C GLU A 127 -11.56 -7.71 -15.56
N LYS A 128 -11.01 -8.79 -15.01
CA LYS A 128 -11.60 -9.47 -13.86
C LYS A 128 -11.68 -8.57 -12.62
N ILE A 129 -10.65 -7.79 -12.30
CA ILE A 129 -10.69 -6.87 -11.16
C ILE A 129 -11.63 -5.70 -11.44
N MET A 130 -11.65 -5.16 -12.66
CA MET A 130 -12.55 -4.08 -13.03
C MET A 130 -14.01 -4.51 -12.94
N LYS A 131 -14.34 -5.71 -13.40
CA LYS A 131 -15.69 -6.30 -13.28
C LYS A 131 -16.08 -6.48 -11.81
N LYS A 132 -15.16 -7.03 -11.00
CA LYS A 132 -15.40 -7.25 -9.54
C LYS A 132 -15.71 -5.94 -8.81
N MET A 133 -15.10 -4.82 -9.23
CA MET A 133 -15.25 -3.51 -8.61
C MET A 133 -16.31 -2.63 -9.31
N ASN A 134 -17.03 -3.14 -10.29
CA ASN A 134 -18.05 -2.41 -11.08
C ASN A 134 -17.52 -1.13 -11.74
N ILE A 135 -16.27 -1.16 -12.25
CA ILE A 135 -15.62 -0.01 -12.91
C ILE A 135 -15.23 -0.31 -14.38
N SER A 136 -15.83 -1.31 -15.01
CA SER A 136 -15.53 -1.67 -16.41
C SER A 136 -15.79 -0.54 -17.40
N ASN A 137 -16.76 0.32 -17.12
CA ASN A 137 -17.08 1.52 -17.88
C ASN A 137 -15.98 2.58 -17.87
N LEU A 138 -15.05 2.52 -16.90
CA LEU A 138 -13.93 3.45 -16.80
C LEU A 138 -12.72 3.02 -17.63
N SER A 139 -12.70 1.81 -18.19
CA SER A 139 -11.54 1.17 -18.82
C SER A 139 -10.76 2.08 -19.76
N LYS A 140 -11.47 2.78 -20.66
CA LYS A 140 -10.91 3.65 -21.70
C LYS A 140 -10.80 5.13 -21.29
N LYS A 141 -11.30 5.50 -20.09
CA LYS A 141 -11.18 6.87 -19.59
C LYS A 141 -9.75 7.17 -19.17
N TYR A 142 -9.28 8.37 -19.44
CA TYR A 142 -8.00 8.86 -18.96
C TYR A 142 -8.11 9.24 -17.47
N PHE A 143 -7.03 9.00 -16.71
CA PHE A 143 -7.00 9.26 -15.28
C PHE A 143 -7.29 10.73 -14.92
N SER A 144 -6.87 11.68 -15.78
CA SER A 144 -7.14 13.10 -15.61
C SER A 144 -8.63 13.47 -15.61
N TYR A 145 -9.44 12.74 -16.36
CA TYR A 145 -10.89 13.03 -16.52
C TYR A 145 -11.78 12.31 -15.48
N LEU A 146 -11.18 11.59 -14.57
CA LEU A 146 -11.93 10.89 -13.51
C LEU A 146 -12.31 11.85 -12.39
N SER A 147 -13.50 11.66 -11.82
CA SER A 147 -13.86 12.24 -10.53
C SER A 147 -12.95 11.70 -9.42
N ASP A 148 -12.90 12.36 -8.26
CA ASP A 148 -12.06 11.90 -7.15
C ASP A 148 -12.45 10.51 -6.64
N GLY A 149 -13.74 10.18 -6.64
CA GLY A 149 -14.21 8.84 -6.32
C GLY A 149 -13.76 7.79 -7.33
N GLU A 150 -13.87 8.11 -8.65
CA GLU A 150 -13.39 7.23 -9.72
C GLU A 150 -11.87 7.05 -9.68
N LYS A 151 -11.10 8.10 -9.33
CA LYS A 151 -9.66 8.03 -9.11
C LYS A 151 -9.33 7.09 -7.95
N LYS A 152 -9.99 7.26 -6.80
CA LYS A 152 -9.77 6.43 -5.62
C LYS A 152 -10.05 4.95 -5.89
N ILE A 153 -11.20 4.62 -6.47
CA ILE A 153 -11.55 3.23 -6.77
C ILE A 153 -10.60 2.59 -7.79
N SER A 154 -10.13 3.37 -8.78
CA SER A 154 -9.14 2.91 -9.77
C SER A 154 -7.78 2.62 -9.12
N LEU A 155 -7.35 3.43 -8.16
CA LEU A 155 -6.12 3.19 -7.37
C LEU A 155 -6.24 1.97 -6.47
N ILE A 156 -7.39 1.75 -5.86
CA ILE A 156 -7.67 0.55 -5.07
C ILE A 156 -7.63 -0.68 -5.98
N ALA A 157 -8.26 -0.64 -7.15
CA ALA A 157 -8.20 -1.74 -8.13
C ALA A 157 -6.76 -2.05 -8.54
N ARG A 158 -5.95 -1.00 -8.80
CA ARG A 158 -4.52 -1.12 -9.08
C ARG A 158 -3.74 -1.77 -7.93
N ALA A 159 -4.06 -1.45 -6.70
CA ALA A 159 -3.42 -2.02 -5.52
C ALA A 159 -3.78 -3.51 -5.34
N LEU A 160 -5.03 -3.86 -5.61
CA LEU A 160 -5.57 -5.20 -5.42
C LEU A 160 -5.20 -6.20 -6.53
N ILE A 161 -4.76 -5.74 -7.72
CA ILE A 161 -4.49 -6.64 -8.86
C ILE A 161 -3.38 -7.65 -8.55
N LYS A 162 -2.44 -7.32 -7.67
CA LYS A 162 -1.37 -8.23 -7.20
C LYS A 162 -1.85 -9.22 -6.16
N LYS A 163 -3.08 -9.09 -5.65
CA LYS A 163 -3.61 -9.87 -4.52
C LYS A 163 -2.68 -9.78 -3.30
N PRO A 164 -2.43 -8.58 -2.78
CA PRO A 164 -1.59 -8.42 -1.59
C PRO A 164 -2.24 -9.10 -0.38
N ASP A 165 -1.40 -9.55 0.58
CA ASP A 165 -1.88 -10.08 1.86
C ASP A 165 -2.51 -8.95 2.71
N ILE A 166 -1.95 -7.74 2.60
CA ILE A 166 -2.37 -6.55 3.36
C ILE A 166 -2.61 -5.38 2.41
N LEU A 167 -3.74 -4.74 2.55
CA LEU A 167 -4.07 -3.47 1.89
C LEU A 167 -4.11 -2.35 2.93
N ILE A 168 -3.35 -1.29 2.69
CA ILE A 168 -3.32 -0.08 3.51
C ILE A 168 -3.96 1.05 2.71
N LEU A 169 -4.95 1.70 3.31
CA LEU A 169 -5.63 2.86 2.74
C LEU A 169 -5.33 4.07 3.62
N ASP A 170 -4.63 5.06 3.08
CA ASP A 170 -4.24 6.28 3.77
C ASP A 170 -4.93 7.48 3.11
N GLU A 171 -5.79 8.17 3.85
CA GLU A 171 -6.58 9.31 3.38
C GLU A 171 -7.42 9.03 2.11
N CYS A 172 -7.99 7.82 2.05
CA CYS A 172 -8.81 7.37 0.91
C CYS A 172 -10.29 7.77 1.05
#